data_a9ca8220daf20e817e4a8cfcb5cd6925
#
_entry.id   a9ca8220daf20e817e4a8cfcb5cd6925
#
_cell.length_a   1.000
_cell.length_b   1.000
_cell.length_c   1.000
_cell.angle_alpha   90.00
_cell.angle_beta   90.00
_cell.angle_gamma   90.00
#
_symmetry.space_group_name_H-M   'P 1'
#
loop_
_entity.id
_entity.type
_entity.pdbx_description
1 polymer ?
#
loop_
_entity_poly.entity_id
_entity_poly.type
_entity_poly.pdbx_seq_one_letter_code
_entity_poly.pdbx_strand_id
1 'polypeptide(L)'
;MTPHLEAKISPGENLIYCASFQLAWNQLQDRIIRAPIQLSGNPRDAAILNCQQIKEDALPAGAYLAKAGQLTQDFLTALNRELKNKFGPNAPPEVKEPNARGAFLAYAYLYKAMTFPREFEALEEPIIFSAPDDNHIPVEGFGINRCHRNSDHQQLRQQVKVYDYRNENDFILTMAGRDQEDVLVLAKVKPCATLLKTIQTVEARIKKSAKNPTSLQEDETLQIPKIFLEMDVAYPQLQGLQILNKGWEGSRIAKARQWLRFKLDQKGASVKSEARIIIVRGALRPVRNYIFDRPFLLYLKKQGHSLPYLALWLETPAWFRVTGQQDNKNQP
;
A
#
# COMPACT_ATOMS: atom_id res chain seq x y z
N MET A 1 -10.26 -5.18 3.55
CA MET A 1 -8.98 -5.76 3.09
C MET A 1 -9.25 -7.01 2.28
N THR A 2 -8.42 -7.30 1.28
CA THR A 2 -8.56 -8.46 0.40
C THR A 2 -7.29 -9.32 0.43
N PRO A 3 -7.40 -10.68 0.33
CA PRO A 3 -6.24 -11.56 0.34
C PRO A 3 -5.46 -11.59 -0.99
N HIS A 4 -6.02 -11.06 -2.08
CA HIS A 4 -5.42 -11.06 -3.42
C HIS A 4 -5.82 -9.83 -4.25
N LEU A 5 -5.11 -9.56 -5.34
CA LEU A 5 -5.31 -8.40 -6.22
C LEU A 5 -6.57 -8.48 -7.11
N GLU A 6 -7.15 -9.67 -7.32
CA GLU A 6 -8.35 -9.89 -8.15
C GLU A 6 -9.66 -9.44 -7.51
N ALA A 7 -9.59 -8.76 -6.36
CA ALA A 7 -10.77 -8.24 -5.67
C ALA A 7 -11.47 -7.18 -6.51
N LYS A 8 -12.81 -7.22 -6.52
CA LYS A 8 -13.64 -6.23 -7.19
C LYS A 8 -13.56 -4.89 -6.47
N ILE A 9 -13.51 -3.82 -7.23
CA ILE A 9 -13.68 -2.47 -6.71
C ILE A 9 -15.19 -2.19 -6.69
N SER A 10 -15.69 -1.89 -5.49
CA SER A 10 -17.11 -1.56 -5.26
C SER A 10 -17.26 -0.08 -4.97
N PRO A 11 -18.26 0.60 -5.54
CA PRO A 11 -18.54 2.00 -5.21
C PRO A 11 -18.79 2.20 -3.71
N GLY A 12 -18.22 3.27 -3.14
CA GLY A 12 -18.36 3.62 -1.72
C GLY A 12 -17.47 2.83 -0.76
N GLU A 13 -16.61 1.91 -1.25
CA GLU A 13 -15.78 1.06 -0.41
C GLU A 13 -14.28 1.24 -0.72
N ASN A 14 -13.52 1.52 0.33
CA ASN A 14 -12.06 1.44 0.23
C ASN A 14 -11.61 -0.02 0.13
N LEU A 15 -10.60 -0.28 -0.70
CA LEU A 15 -10.03 -1.61 -0.87
C LEU A 15 -8.53 -1.57 -0.59
N ILE A 16 -8.02 -2.56 0.15
CA ILE A 16 -6.58 -2.69 0.42
C ILE A 16 -6.12 -4.13 0.26
N TYR A 17 -5.01 -4.27 -0.41
CA TYR A 17 -4.24 -5.50 -0.58
C TYR A 17 -2.84 -5.31 0.01
N CYS A 18 -2.34 -6.35 0.71
CA CYS A 18 -0.94 -6.44 1.13
C CYS A 18 -0.43 -7.86 0.91
N ALA A 19 0.77 -7.97 0.35
CA ALA A 19 1.37 -9.24 -0.07
C ALA A 19 1.67 -10.23 1.07
N SER A 20 1.68 -9.80 2.34
CA SER A 20 2.01 -10.70 3.46
C SER A 20 1.11 -11.93 3.54
N PHE A 21 -0.20 -11.80 3.24
CA PHE A 21 -1.10 -12.97 3.22
C PHE A 21 -0.75 -13.93 2.07
N GLN A 22 -0.48 -13.43 0.88
CA GLN A 22 -0.02 -14.25 -0.25
C GLN A 22 1.29 -14.96 0.07
N LEU A 23 2.25 -14.28 0.71
CA LEU A 23 3.52 -14.91 1.11
C LEU A 23 3.31 -16.03 2.14
N ALA A 24 2.44 -15.83 3.13
CA ALA A 24 2.07 -16.90 4.08
C ALA A 24 1.42 -18.08 3.36
N TRP A 25 0.52 -17.83 2.40
CA TRP A 25 -0.09 -18.87 1.59
C TRP A 25 0.93 -19.62 0.76
N ASN A 26 1.89 -18.94 0.11
CA ASN A 26 2.97 -19.57 -0.64
C ASN A 26 3.80 -20.49 0.26
N GLN A 27 4.15 -20.03 1.48
CA GLN A 27 4.88 -20.86 2.45
C GLN A 27 4.07 -22.10 2.86
N LEU A 28 2.75 -21.97 3.08
CA LEU A 28 1.87 -23.10 3.37
C LEU A 28 1.85 -24.09 2.20
N GLN A 29 1.67 -23.59 0.98
CA GLN A 29 1.64 -24.38 -0.24
C GLN A 29 2.97 -25.11 -0.49
N ASP A 30 4.10 -24.40 -0.45
CA ASP A 30 5.39 -24.90 -0.92
C ASP A 30 6.13 -25.74 0.14
N ARG A 31 5.99 -25.39 1.42
CA ARG A 31 6.73 -26.02 2.52
C ARG A 31 5.94 -27.10 3.25
N ILE A 32 4.63 -26.91 3.37
CA ILE A 32 3.79 -27.77 4.19
C ILE A 32 2.99 -28.75 3.32
N ILE A 33 2.12 -28.22 2.44
CA ILE A 33 1.25 -29.04 1.60
C ILE A 33 2.01 -29.64 0.40
N ARG A 34 2.98 -28.90 -0.14
CA ARG A 34 3.83 -29.25 -1.31
C ARG A 34 3.04 -29.48 -2.61
N ALA A 35 1.89 -28.84 -2.71
CA ALA A 35 1.00 -28.83 -3.87
C ALA A 35 0.03 -27.64 -3.78
N PRO A 36 -0.65 -27.26 -4.87
CA PRO A 36 -1.75 -26.31 -4.78
C PRO A 36 -2.77 -26.73 -3.74
N ILE A 37 -3.14 -25.81 -2.84
CA ILE A 37 -4.00 -26.12 -1.70
C ILE A 37 -5.43 -26.35 -2.19
N GLN A 38 -5.98 -27.53 -1.94
CA GLN A 38 -7.34 -27.88 -2.27
C GLN A 38 -8.21 -27.79 -1.02
N LEU A 39 -9.24 -26.95 -1.08
CA LEU A 39 -10.15 -26.74 0.05
C LEU A 39 -11.56 -27.23 -0.28
N SER A 40 -12.27 -27.68 0.76
CA SER A 40 -13.69 -28.00 0.64
C SER A 40 -14.47 -26.78 0.12
N GLY A 41 -15.45 -27.02 -0.76
CA GLY A 41 -16.22 -25.94 -1.39
C GLY A 41 -15.49 -25.17 -2.50
N ASN A 42 -14.21 -25.50 -2.78
CA ASN A 42 -13.40 -24.90 -3.85
C ASN A 42 -13.51 -23.34 -3.91
N PRO A 43 -13.18 -22.63 -2.83
CA PRO A 43 -13.35 -21.18 -2.80
C PRO A 43 -12.46 -20.49 -3.83
N ARG A 44 -13.02 -19.49 -4.53
CA ARG A 44 -12.32 -18.72 -5.55
C ARG A 44 -11.02 -18.10 -5.04
N ASP A 45 -11.01 -17.60 -3.80
CA ASP A 45 -9.82 -16.98 -3.21
C ASP A 45 -8.65 -17.96 -3.12
N ALA A 46 -8.89 -19.24 -2.74
CA ALA A 46 -7.85 -20.26 -2.71
C ALA A 46 -7.29 -20.55 -4.11
N ALA A 47 -8.15 -20.62 -5.13
CA ALA A 47 -7.70 -20.82 -6.51
C ALA A 47 -6.81 -19.67 -7.00
N ILE A 48 -7.14 -18.42 -6.66
CA ILE A 48 -6.33 -17.24 -7.02
C ILE A 48 -5.01 -17.24 -6.24
N LEU A 49 -5.04 -17.48 -4.93
CA LEU A 49 -3.85 -17.53 -4.08
C LEU A 49 -2.87 -18.63 -4.54
N ASN A 50 -3.38 -19.78 -4.98
CA ASN A 50 -2.56 -20.87 -5.53
C ASN A 50 -1.79 -20.49 -6.80
N CYS A 51 -2.21 -19.45 -7.53
CA CYS A 51 -1.47 -18.95 -8.69
C CYS A 51 -0.15 -18.25 -8.31
N GLN A 52 0.09 -18.00 -7.01
CA GLN A 52 1.31 -17.35 -6.50
C GLN A 52 1.70 -16.10 -7.30
N GLN A 53 0.75 -15.20 -7.53
CA GLN A 53 0.96 -13.98 -8.33
C GLN A 53 2.09 -13.10 -7.79
N ILE A 54 2.27 -13.06 -6.46
CA ILE A 54 3.36 -12.37 -5.80
C ILE A 54 4.28 -13.39 -5.15
N LYS A 55 5.55 -13.32 -5.50
CA LYS A 55 6.63 -14.11 -4.91
C LYS A 55 7.60 -13.20 -4.15
N GLU A 56 8.53 -13.82 -3.45
CA GLU A 56 9.52 -13.12 -2.62
C GLU A 56 10.40 -12.14 -3.39
N ASP A 57 10.70 -12.39 -4.65
CA ASP A 57 11.50 -11.52 -5.52
C ASP A 57 10.82 -10.17 -5.85
N ALA A 58 9.47 -10.12 -5.76
CA ALA A 58 8.70 -8.90 -5.95
C ALA A 58 8.75 -7.94 -4.75
N LEU A 59 9.44 -8.31 -3.67
CA LEU A 59 9.61 -7.49 -2.48
C LEU A 59 11.07 -7.13 -2.25
N PRO A 60 11.37 -5.98 -1.62
CA PRO A 60 12.73 -5.71 -1.12
C PRO A 60 13.15 -6.77 -0.10
N ALA A 61 14.37 -7.29 -0.22
CA ALA A 61 14.84 -8.43 0.60
C ALA A 61 14.77 -8.20 2.12
N GLY A 62 14.97 -6.94 2.56
CA GLY A 62 14.88 -6.54 3.97
C GLY A 62 13.45 -6.36 4.50
N ALA A 63 12.44 -6.29 3.63
CA ALA A 63 11.10 -5.81 3.97
C ALA A 63 10.15 -6.89 4.51
N TYR A 64 10.45 -8.16 4.40
CA TYR A 64 9.53 -9.24 4.78
C TYR A 64 10.26 -10.40 5.47
N LEU A 65 9.51 -11.18 6.24
CA LEU A 65 9.85 -12.52 6.71
C LEU A 65 8.64 -13.41 6.47
N ALA A 66 8.83 -14.54 5.79
CA ALA A 66 7.78 -15.53 5.58
C ALA A 66 8.29 -16.91 5.94
N LYS A 67 7.55 -17.65 6.78
CA LYS A 67 7.91 -18.99 7.25
C LYS A 67 6.69 -19.85 7.48
N ALA A 68 6.86 -21.17 7.28
CA ALA A 68 5.89 -22.15 7.70
C ALA A 68 6.57 -23.35 8.37
N GLY A 69 5.91 -23.93 9.35
CA GLY A 69 6.38 -25.09 10.09
C GLY A 69 5.32 -25.67 11.01
N GLN A 70 5.65 -26.81 11.63
CA GLN A 70 4.80 -27.38 12.66
C GLN A 70 4.72 -26.40 13.84
N LEU A 71 3.52 -26.18 14.36
CA LEU A 71 3.27 -25.25 15.46
C LEU A 71 3.75 -25.85 16.78
N THR A 72 5.02 -25.65 17.06
CA THR A 72 5.71 -26.05 18.30
C THR A 72 6.27 -24.82 19.00
N GLN A 73 6.57 -24.94 20.30
CA GLN A 73 7.19 -23.85 21.05
C GLN A 73 8.56 -23.46 20.47
N ASP A 74 9.34 -24.46 19.99
CA ASP A 74 10.65 -24.20 19.38
C ASP A 74 10.50 -23.42 18.06
N PHE A 75 9.50 -23.75 17.23
CA PHE A 75 9.21 -23.00 16.00
C PHE A 75 8.82 -21.56 16.30
N LEU A 76 7.93 -21.32 17.29
CA LEU A 76 7.51 -19.97 17.69
C LEU A 76 8.69 -19.16 18.25
N THR A 77 9.52 -19.79 19.09
CA THR A 77 10.72 -19.13 19.66
C THR A 77 11.70 -18.74 18.55
N ALA A 78 11.96 -19.64 17.59
CA ALA A 78 12.83 -19.34 16.44
C ALA A 78 12.25 -18.24 15.55
N LEU A 79 10.95 -18.29 15.25
CA LEU A 79 10.24 -17.28 14.45
C LEU A 79 10.34 -15.89 15.10
N ASN A 80 10.01 -15.78 16.38
CA ASN A 80 10.05 -14.52 17.13
C ASN A 80 11.47 -13.94 17.21
N ARG A 81 12.47 -14.79 17.41
CA ARG A 81 13.89 -14.39 17.40
C ARG A 81 14.29 -13.82 16.04
N GLU A 82 13.90 -14.46 14.95
CA GLU A 82 14.22 -13.98 13.60
C GLU A 82 13.49 -12.68 13.26
N LEU A 83 12.21 -12.54 13.63
CA LEU A 83 11.46 -11.29 13.50
C LEU A 83 12.17 -10.15 14.24
N LYS A 84 12.57 -10.39 15.49
CA LYS A 84 13.30 -9.39 16.30
C LYS A 84 14.66 -9.03 15.68
N ASN A 85 15.42 -10.03 15.22
CA ASN A 85 16.74 -9.82 14.61
C ASN A 85 16.62 -9.04 13.30
N LYS A 86 15.62 -9.35 12.46
CA LYS A 86 15.44 -8.72 11.15
C LYS A 86 14.87 -7.31 11.22
N PHE A 87 13.87 -7.09 12.09
CA PHE A 87 13.12 -5.83 12.11
C PHE A 87 13.44 -4.93 13.32
N GLY A 88 14.16 -5.43 14.31
CA GLY A 88 14.57 -4.65 15.49
C GLY A 88 13.38 -3.99 16.19
N PRO A 89 13.37 -2.65 16.34
CA PRO A 89 12.26 -1.93 16.99
C PRO A 89 10.96 -1.94 16.16
N ASN A 90 11.03 -2.31 14.88
CA ASN A 90 9.87 -2.43 13.99
C ASN A 90 9.34 -3.86 13.90
N ALA A 91 9.86 -4.79 14.71
CA ALA A 91 9.31 -6.13 14.79
C ALA A 91 7.86 -6.11 15.30
N PRO A 92 7.02 -7.04 14.82
CA PRO A 92 5.67 -7.17 15.34
C PRO A 92 5.70 -7.61 16.83
N PRO A 93 4.58 -7.48 17.56
CA PRO A 93 4.42 -8.14 18.85
C PRO A 93 4.75 -9.63 18.75
N GLU A 94 5.17 -10.21 19.86
CA GLU A 94 5.50 -11.63 19.91
C GLU A 94 4.34 -12.51 19.40
N VAL A 95 4.64 -13.36 18.41
CA VAL A 95 3.67 -14.32 17.87
C VAL A 95 3.41 -15.38 18.91
N LYS A 96 2.19 -15.42 19.43
CA LYS A 96 1.72 -16.38 20.45
C LYS A 96 0.54 -17.14 19.88
N GLU A 97 0.68 -18.45 19.77
CA GLU A 97 -0.39 -19.36 19.38
C GLU A 97 -0.44 -20.52 20.36
N PRO A 98 -1.64 -20.97 20.75
CA PRO A 98 -1.76 -22.11 21.64
C PRO A 98 -1.21 -23.35 20.97
N ASN A 99 -0.43 -24.16 21.72
CA ASN A 99 0.06 -25.44 21.23
C ASN A 99 -1.11 -26.34 20.86
N ALA A 100 -1.18 -26.75 19.61
CA ALA A 100 -2.14 -27.72 19.11
C ALA A 100 -1.38 -28.85 18.42
N ARG A 101 -1.53 -30.07 18.95
CA ARG A 101 -0.85 -31.25 18.42
C ARG A 101 -1.17 -31.44 16.94
N GLY A 102 -0.14 -31.53 16.11
CA GLY A 102 -0.28 -31.70 14.67
C GLY A 102 -0.69 -30.46 13.89
N ALA A 103 -0.75 -29.28 14.53
CA ALA A 103 -1.02 -28.02 13.86
C ALA A 103 0.23 -27.49 13.14
N PHE A 104 -0.01 -26.71 12.08
CA PHE A 104 1.01 -25.99 11.33
C PHE A 104 0.69 -24.50 11.30
N LEU A 105 1.72 -23.67 11.33
CA LEU A 105 1.62 -22.24 11.16
C LEU A 105 2.33 -21.83 9.88
N ALA A 106 1.65 -21.07 9.02
CA ALA A 106 2.27 -20.27 7.98
C ALA A 106 2.11 -18.80 8.38
N TYR A 107 3.22 -18.11 8.45
CA TYR A 107 3.31 -16.73 8.94
C TYR A 107 4.12 -15.88 7.98
N ALA A 108 3.64 -14.67 7.71
CA ALA A 108 4.44 -13.67 7.03
C ALA A 108 4.21 -12.30 7.66
N TYR A 109 5.30 -11.58 7.83
CA TYR A 109 5.34 -10.19 8.26
C TYR A 109 6.01 -9.35 7.18
N LEU A 110 5.42 -8.21 6.87
CA LEU A 110 5.95 -7.24 5.95
C LEU A 110 6.01 -5.89 6.65
N TYR A 111 7.19 -5.31 6.70
CA TYR A 111 7.42 -3.95 7.16
C TYR A 111 8.30 -3.22 6.16
N LYS A 112 7.80 -2.12 5.63
CA LYS A 112 8.57 -1.22 4.79
C LYS A 112 8.21 0.22 5.13
N ALA A 113 9.21 0.99 5.52
CA ALA A 113 9.14 2.44 5.60
C ALA A 113 9.81 3.01 4.35
N MET A 114 9.06 3.67 3.52
CA MET A 114 9.57 4.45 2.40
C MET A 114 9.73 5.89 2.86
N THR A 115 10.92 6.43 2.81
CA THR A 115 11.20 7.84 3.05
C THR A 115 11.47 8.55 1.74
N PHE A 116 10.91 9.73 1.55
CA PHE A 116 11.22 10.54 0.38
C PHE A 116 12.65 11.08 0.44
N PRO A 117 13.33 11.27 -0.69
CA PRO A 117 14.65 11.90 -0.73
C PRO A 117 14.65 13.27 -0.06
N ARG A 118 13.59 14.03 -0.28
CA ARG A 118 13.28 15.28 0.41
C ARG A 118 11.85 15.25 0.92
N GLU A 119 11.67 15.82 2.11
CA GLU A 119 10.36 15.94 2.73
C GLU A 119 9.47 16.91 1.97
N PHE A 120 8.21 16.53 1.74
CA PHE A 120 7.17 17.42 1.24
C PHE A 120 6.68 18.36 2.34
N GLU A 121 5.96 19.39 1.96
CA GLU A 121 5.34 20.32 2.90
C GLU A 121 4.00 19.77 3.39
N ALA A 122 3.70 19.94 4.68
CA ALA A 122 2.33 19.79 5.16
C ALA A 122 1.51 20.96 4.58
N LEU A 123 0.33 20.66 4.07
CA LEU A 123 -0.57 21.70 3.56
C LEU A 123 -1.16 22.49 4.74
N GLU A 124 -1.19 23.82 4.61
CA GLU A 124 -1.84 24.69 5.58
C GLU A 124 -3.36 24.58 5.49
N GLU A 125 -3.88 24.49 4.26
CA GLU A 125 -5.30 24.30 3.99
C GLU A 125 -5.63 22.81 3.74
N PRO A 126 -6.74 22.30 4.26
CA PRO A 126 -7.16 20.93 4.03
C PRO A 126 -7.55 20.70 2.57
N ILE A 127 -7.33 19.47 2.10
CA ILE A 127 -7.90 19.00 0.84
C ILE A 127 -9.38 18.69 1.07
N ILE A 128 -10.25 19.22 0.25
CA ILE A 128 -11.68 18.85 0.28
C ILE A 128 -11.86 17.59 -0.55
N PHE A 129 -11.91 16.44 0.11
CA PHE A 129 -12.08 15.16 -0.57
C PHE A 129 -13.56 14.92 -0.87
N SER A 130 -13.86 14.71 -2.16
CA SER A 130 -15.21 14.44 -2.66
C SER A 130 -15.38 12.93 -2.89
N ALA A 131 -16.10 12.27 -1.99
CA ALA A 131 -16.47 10.88 -2.12
C ALA A 131 -17.63 10.72 -3.14
N PRO A 132 -17.90 9.50 -3.67
CA PRO A 132 -18.97 9.28 -4.64
C PRO A 132 -20.40 9.57 -4.15
N ASP A 133 -20.59 9.65 -2.85
CA ASP A 133 -21.86 10.00 -2.18
C ASP A 133 -22.07 11.50 -1.99
N ASP A 134 -21.30 12.33 -2.73
CA ASP A 134 -21.27 13.80 -2.65
C ASP A 134 -20.87 14.38 -1.28
N ASN A 135 -20.34 13.56 -0.37
CA ASN A 135 -19.74 14.03 0.86
C ASN A 135 -18.41 14.73 0.58
N HIS A 136 -18.29 15.98 1.05
CA HIS A 136 -17.09 16.80 0.95
C HIS A 136 -16.43 16.90 2.31
N ILE A 137 -15.35 16.16 2.54
CA ILE A 137 -14.69 16.06 3.84
C ILE A 137 -13.34 16.72 3.79
N PRO A 138 -13.05 17.71 4.68
CA PRO A 138 -11.74 18.33 4.79
C PRO A 138 -10.75 17.35 5.43
N VAL A 139 -9.68 17.01 4.70
CA VAL A 139 -8.64 16.08 5.13
C VAL A 139 -7.27 16.74 5.12
N GLU A 140 -6.42 16.40 6.09
CA GLU A 140 -5.04 16.86 6.09
C GLU A 140 -4.30 16.33 4.87
N GLY A 141 -3.45 17.16 4.29
CA GLY A 141 -2.65 16.83 3.14
C GLY A 141 -1.19 17.23 3.27
N PHE A 142 -0.41 16.80 2.29
CA PHE A 142 0.96 17.22 2.06
C PHE A 142 1.22 17.35 0.56
N GLY A 143 2.27 18.07 0.20
CA GLY A 143 2.61 18.21 -1.21
C GLY A 143 3.48 19.41 -1.52
N ILE A 144 3.18 20.11 -2.60
CA ILE A 144 3.89 21.30 -3.10
C ILE A 144 2.86 22.34 -3.50
N ASN A 145 2.89 23.51 -2.84
CA ASN A 145 2.06 24.64 -3.20
C ASN A 145 2.75 25.53 -4.26
N ARG A 146 1.95 26.24 -5.04
CA ARG A 146 2.44 27.18 -6.08
C ARG A 146 3.27 28.34 -5.55
N CYS A 147 3.04 28.74 -4.31
CA CYS A 147 3.52 30.01 -3.77
C CYS A 147 5.01 30.04 -3.42
N HIS A 148 5.70 28.92 -3.44
CA HIS A 148 7.09 28.83 -2.99
C HIS A 148 8.06 28.58 -4.15
N ARG A 149 8.87 29.57 -4.48
CA ARG A 149 9.91 29.52 -5.53
C ARG A 149 11.29 29.61 -4.90
N ASN A 150 11.74 28.58 -4.22
CA ASN A 150 13.11 28.47 -3.77
C ASN A 150 13.79 27.22 -4.36
N SER A 151 15.11 27.12 -4.20
CA SER A 151 15.90 25.98 -4.66
C SER A 151 15.42 24.64 -4.09
N ASP A 152 14.85 24.66 -2.88
CA ASP A 152 14.37 23.46 -2.20
C ASP A 152 13.13 22.89 -2.90
N HIS A 153 12.22 23.77 -3.37
CA HIS A 153 11.05 23.34 -4.15
C HIS A 153 11.40 22.74 -5.52
N GLN A 154 12.48 23.20 -6.16
CA GLN A 154 12.94 22.58 -7.40
C GLN A 154 13.31 21.11 -7.16
N GLN A 155 13.99 20.81 -6.06
CA GLN A 155 14.38 19.43 -5.70
C GLN A 155 13.16 18.60 -5.29
N LEU A 156 12.17 19.18 -4.60
CA LEU A 156 10.89 18.51 -4.31
C LEU A 156 10.15 18.15 -5.60
N ARG A 157 10.11 19.05 -6.58
CA ARG A 157 9.47 18.77 -7.89
C ARG A 157 10.18 17.67 -8.66
N GLN A 158 11.51 17.59 -8.59
CA GLN A 158 12.30 16.60 -9.32
C GLN A 158 12.09 15.16 -8.83
N GLN A 159 11.69 14.95 -7.56
CA GLN A 159 11.41 13.63 -7.02
C GLN A 159 10.05 13.07 -7.46
N VAL A 160 9.18 13.91 -8.04
CA VAL A 160 7.88 13.50 -8.60
C VAL A 160 8.02 13.34 -10.10
N LYS A 161 7.67 12.16 -10.62
CA LYS A 161 7.64 11.88 -12.07
C LYS A 161 6.20 11.75 -12.53
N VAL A 162 5.84 12.56 -13.50
CA VAL A 162 4.53 12.54 -14.17
C VAL A 162 4.66 11.70 -15.43
N TYR A 163 3.89 10.62 -15.53
CA TYR A 163 3.92 9.74 -16.66
C TYR A 163 2.81 10.00 -17.68
N ASP A 164 1.61 10.32 -17.20
CA ASP A 164 0.47 10.59 -18.05
C ASP A 164 -0.47 11.58 -17.35
N TYR A 165 -0.72 12.71 -17.99
CA TYR A 165 -1.70 13.70 -17.56
C TYR A 165 -2.68 13.97 -18.69
N ARG A 166 -3.94 13.62 -18.52
CA ARG A 166 -5.02 13.88 -19.49
C ARG A 166 -5.88 15.07 -19.07
N ASN A 167 -6.20 15.13 -17.77
CA ASN A 167 -6.91 16.24 -17.14
C ASN A 167 -6.74 16.14 -15.61
N GLU A 168 -7.33 17.06 -14.86
CA GLU A 168 -7.27 17.12 -13.38
C GLU A 168 -7.85 15.89 -12.66
N ASN A 169 -8.66 15.06 -13.35
CA ASN A 169 -9.25 13.83 -12.83
C ASN A 169 -8.69 12.55 -13.48
N ASP A 170 -7.70 12.68 -14.35
CA ASP A 170 -7.05 11.53 -14.99
C ASP A 170 -5.55 11.78 -15.21
N PHE A 171 -4.73 11.39 -14.22
CA PHE A 171 -3.28 11.52 -14.25
C PHE A 171 -2.58 10.43 -13.40
N ILE A 172 -1.30 10.21 -13.72
CA ILE A 172 -0.44 9.21 -13.04
C ILE A 172 0.89 9.85 -12.69
N LEU A 173 1.29 9.72 -11.44
CA LEU A 173 2.62 10.10 -10.96
C LEU A 173 3.28 8.97 -10.17
N THR A 174 4.61 9.05 -10.10
CA THR A 174 5.41 8.20 -9.24
C THR A 174 6.41 8.99 -8.43
N MET A 175 6.74 8.45 -7.27
CA MET A 175 7.80 8.94 -6.39
C MET A 175 8.67 7.76 -5.96
N ALA A 176 9.99 7.88 -6.14
CA ALA A 176 10.93 6.88 -5.65
C ALA A 176 11.30 7.16 -4.20
N GLY A 177 11.56 6.12 -3.42
CA GLY A 177 12.15 6.23 -2.11
C GLY A 177 13.61 6.70 -2.17
N ARG A 178 14.15 7.15 -1.04
CA ARG A 178 15.57 7.55 -0.92
C ARG A 178 16.53 6.43 -1.30
N ASP A 179 16.18 5.19 -0.99
CA ASP A 179 16.95 3.98 -1.33
C ASP A 179 16.76 3.53 -2.79
N GLN A 180 15.83 4.13 -3.52
CA GLN A 180 15.45 3.80 -4.89
C GLN A 180 15.02 2.33 -5.10
N GLU A 181 14.83 1.56 -4.03
CA GLU A 181 14.33 0.19 -4.13
C GLU A 181 12.83 0.13 -4.40
N ASP A 182 12.09 1.14 -3.89
CA ASP A 182 10.66 1.22 -3.95
C ASP A 182 10.16 2.40 -4.78
N VAL A 183 9.02 2.18 -5.40
CA VAL A 183 8.27 3.21 -6.11
C VAL A 183 6.86 3.28 -5.55
N LEU A 184 6.49 4.46 -5.06
CA LEU A 184 5.11 4.81 -4.80
C LEU A 184 4.46 5.30 -6.09
N VAL A 185 3.37 4.67 -6.48
CA VAL A 185 2.55 5.09 -7.62
C VAL A 185 1.24 5.64 -7.10
N LEU A 186 0.87 6.80 -7.60
CA LEU A 186 -0.39 7.49 -7.33
C LEU A 186 -1.09 7.74 -8.66
N ALA A 187 -2.33 7.29 -8.78
CA ALA A 187 -3.09 7.43 -10.01
C ALA A 187 -4.55 7.83 -9.71
N LYS A 188 -4.91 9.05 -10.10
CA LYS A 188 -6.29 9.50 -10.12
C LYS A 188 -6.85 9.10 -11.48
N VAL A 189 -7.59 7.99 -11.53
CA VAL A 189 -8.05 7.35 -12.77
C VAL A 189 -9.41 6.69 -12.53
N LYS A 190 -10.19 6.49 -13.58
CA LYS A 190 -11.40 5.68 -13.50
C LYS A 190 -11.01 4.21 -13.20
N PRO A 191 -11.59 3.57 -12.18
CA PRO A 191 -11.26 2.18 -11.85
C PRO A 191 -11.76 1.21 -12.94
N CYS A 192 -11.05 0.10 -13.08
CA CYS A 192 -11.54 -1.09 -13.77
C CYS A 192 -12.34 -1.96 -12.78
N ALA A 193 -12.88 -3.09 -13.26
CA ALA A 193 -13.70 -3.98 -12.44
C ALA A 193 -12.97 -4.60 -11.23
N THR A 194 -11.64 -4.73 -11.29
CA THR A 194 -10.82 -5.27 -10.19
C THR A 194 -9.59 -4.41 -9.92
N LEU A 195 -9.05 -4.54 -8.71
CA LEU A 195 -7.83 -3.85 -8.31
C LEU A 195 -6.66 -4.21 -9.25
N LEU A 196 -6.46 -5.50 -9.55
CA LEU A 196 -5.42 -5.96 -10.46
C LEU A 196 -5.56 -5.33 -11.86
N LYS A 197 -6.76 -5.31 -12.43
CA LYS A 197 -6.99 -4.74 -13.75
C LYS A 197 -6.72 -3.24 -13.80
N THR A 198 -7.07 -2.53 -12.72
CA THR A 198 -6.78 -1.10 -12.58
C THR A 198 -5.28 -0.86 -12.54
N ILE A 199 -4.53 -1.65 -11.72
CA ILE A 199 -3.06 -1.59 -11.66
C ILE A 199 -2.43 -1.87 -13.02
N GLN A 200 -2.86 -2.94 -13.69
CA GLN A 200 -2.34 -3.31 -15.03
C GLN A 200 -2.56 -2.19 -16.06
N THR A 201 -3.70 -1.52 -15.99
CA THR A 201 -4.02 -0.39 -16.88
C THR A 201 -3.10 0.81 -16.58
N VAL A 202 -2.85 1.11 -15.30
CA VAL A 202 -1.93 2.17 -14.88
C VAL A 202 -0.49 1.83 -15.31
N GLU A 203 -0.03 0.59 -15.07
CA GLU A 203 1.32 0.13 -15.47
C GLU A 203 1.52 0.19 -17.01
N ALA A 204 0.50 -0.16 -17.79
CA ALA A 204 0.56 -0.03 -19.25
C ALA A 204 0.72 1.43 -19.70
N ARG A 205 0.02 2.37 -19.03
CA ARG A 205 0.16 3.82 -19.28
C ARG A 205 1.54 4.32 -18.88
N ILE A 206 2.07 3.92 -17.71
CA ILE A 206 3.43 4.23 -17.25
C ILE A 206 4.45 3.74 -18.29
N LYS A 207 4.34 2.47 -18.73
CA LYS A 207 5.26 1.88 -19.71
C LYS A 207 5.24 2.62 -21.05
N LYS A 208 4.05 3.03 -21.51
CA LYS A 208 3.91 3.81 -22.76
C LYS A 208 4.62 5.17 -22.66
N SER A 209 4.56 5.82 -21.50
CA SER A 209 5.13 7.14 -21.26
C SER A 209 6.54 7.10 -20.69
N ALA A 210 7.12 5.91 -20.46
CA ALA A 210 8.40 5.74 -19.74
C ALA A 210 9.62 6.35 -20.46
N LYS A 211 9.52 6.64 -21.76
CA LYS A 211 10.64 7.26 -22.50
C LYS A 211 10.89 8.72 -22.13
N ASN A 212 9.86 9.46 -21.69
CA ASN A 212 9.92 10.88 -21.40
C ASN A 212 9.02 11.25 -20.19
N PRO A 213 9.26 10.73 -18.97
CA PRO A 213 8.55 11.22 -17.81
C PRO A 213 8.98 12.66 -17.52
N THR A 214 8.02 13.52 -17.21
CA THR A 214 8.31 14.91 -16.82
C THR A 214 8.32 15.04 -15.29
N SER A 215 9.11 15.98 -14.76
CA SER A 215 8.97 16.40 -13.37
C SER A 215 7.93 17.51 -13.27
N LEU A 216 7.42 17.77 -12.06
CA LEU A 216 6.51 18.90 -11.81
C LEU A 216 7.19 20.21 -12.20
N GLN A 217 6.43 21.11 -12.84
CA GLN A 217 6.88 22.45 -13.22
C GLN A 217 6.70 23.43 -12.06
N GLU A 218 7.29 24.62 -12.18
CA GLU A 218 7.30 25.62 -11.10
C GLU A 218 5.91 26.12 -10.70
N ASP A 219 4.99 26.17 -11.64
CA ASP A 219 3.61 26.65 -11.47
C ASP A 219 2.61 25.52 -11.18
N GLU A 220 3.06 24.27 -11.14
CA GLU A 220 2.22 23.10 -10.87
C GLU A 220 2.12 22.79 -9.36
N THR A 221 0.94 22.34 -8.94
CA THR A 221 0.62 22.02 -7.55
C THR A 221 0.49 20.51 -7.38
N LEU A 222 0.99 19.99 -6.26
CA LEU A 222 0.77 18.61 -5.81
C LEU A 222 0.11 18.62 -4.43
N GLN A 223 -1.03 17.92 -4.28
CA GLN A 223 -1.70 17.76 -3.00
C GLN A 223 -2.15 16.32 -2.82
N ILE A 224 -1.66 15.67 -1.76
CA ILE A 224 -1.92 14.26 -1.43
C ILE A 224 -2.49 14.19 -0.02
N PRO A 225 -3.63 13.50 0.20
CA PRO A 225 -4.15 13.25 1.54
C PRO A 225 -3.16 12.46 2.41
N LYS A 226 -3.04 12.82 3.69
CA LYS A 226 -2.35 11.99 4.67
C LYS A 226 -3.20 10.76 4.96
N ILE A 227 -2.58 9.59 4.89
CA ILE A 227 -3.24 8.31 5.10
C ILE A 227 -2.70 7.69 6.39
N PHE A 228 -3.60 7.23 7.23
CA PHE A 228 -3.28 6.41 8.38
C PHE A 228 -4.33 5.33 8.55
N LEU A 229 -3.91 4.09 8.55
CA LEU A 229 -4.79 2.97 8.83
C LEU A 229 -4.07 1.87 9.60
N GLU A 230 -4.80 1.25 10.48
CA GLU A 230 -4.39 0.04 11.19
C GLU A 230 -5.59 -0.89 11.27
N MET A 231 -5.43 -2.13 10.84
CA MET A 231 -6.52 -3.10 10.81
C MET A 231 -6.03 -4.52 11.01
N ASP A 232 -6.87 -5.31 11.65
CA ASP A 232 -6.72 -6.75 11.83
C ASP A 232 -7.94 -7.43 11.23
N VAL A 233 -7.77 -8.11 10.11
CA VAL A 233 -8.86 -8.67 9.30
C VAL A 233 -8.74 -10.18 9.24
N ALA A 234 -9.86 -10.85 9.53
CA ALA A 234 -10.05 -12.28 9.27
C ALA A 234 -10.61 -12.51 7.86
N TYR A 235 -10.26 -13.65 7.27
CA TYR A 235 -10.81 -14.14 6.01
C TYR A 235 -11.75 -15.32 6.26
N PRO A 236 -13.01 -15.08 6.65
CA PRO A 236 -13.95 -16.14 7.04
C PRO A 236 -14.24 -17.11 5.90
N GLN A 237 -14.14 -16.67 4.64
CA GLN A 237 -14.32 -17.51 3.46
C GLN A 237 -13.23 -18.58 3.27
N LEU A 238 -12.12 -18.50 4.02
CA LEU A 238 -11.07 -19.51 4.05
C LEU A 238 -11.02 -20.30 5.37
N GLN A 239 -11.62 -19.74 6.44
CA GLN A 239 -11.59 -20.37 7.77
C GLN A 239 -12.57 -21.53 7.88
N GLY A 240 -12.18 -22.57 8.60
CA GLY A 240 -13.00 -23.75 8.84
C GLY A 240 -13.00 -24.75 7.68
N LEU A 241 -12.52 -24.36 6.50
CA LEU A 241 -12.52 -25.24 5.32
C LEU A 241 -11.52 -26.38 5.47
N GLN A 242 -11.93 -27.60 5.09
CA GLN A 242 -11.10 -28.79 5.10
C GLN A 242 -10.08 -28.76 3.97
N ILE A 243 -8.87 -29.23 4.26
CA ILE A 243 -7.81 -29.46 3.28
C ILE A 243 -8.04 -30.83 2.65
N LEU A 244 -8.21 -30.87 1.33
CA LEU A 244 -8.52 -32.08 0.57
C LEU A 244 -7.29 -32.72 -0.08
N ASN A 245 -6.10 -32.15 0.08
CA ASN A 245 -4.85 -32.72 -0.41
C ASN A 245 -4.56 -34.05 0.25
N LYS A 246 -4.07 -35.02 -0.53
CA LYS A 246 -3.69 -36.35 -0.03
C LYS A 246 -2.69 -36.27 1.14
N GLY A 247 -2.95 -36.97 2.23
CA GLY A 247 -2.14 -36.96 3.46
C GLY A 247 -2.50 -35.83 4.44
N TRP A 248 -3.57 -35.03 4.14
CA TRP A 248 -4.07 -33.95 4.99
C TRP A 248 -5.52 -34.16 5.43
N GLU A 249 -5.98 -35.41 5.34
CA GLU A 249 -7.34 -35.82 5.70
C GLU A 249 -7.66 -35.38 7.14
N GLY A 250 -8.82 -34.75 7.34
CA GLY A 250 -9.24 -34.22 8.64
C GLY A 250 -8.59 -32.90 9.06
N SER A 251 -7.65 -32.38 8.27
CA SER A 251 -7.05 -31.07 8.53
C SER A 251 -7.91 -29.93 7.97
N ARG A 252 -7.82 -28.75 8.61
CA ARG A 252 -8.58 -27.56 8.21
C ARG A 252 -7.79 -26.27 8.44
N ILE A 253 -8.16 -25.22 7.75
CA ILE A 253 -7.65 -23.88 8.03
C ILE A 253 -8.36 -23.35 9.28
N ALA A 254 -7.70 -23.37 10.43
CA ALA A 254 -8.28 -22.91 11.69
C ALA A 254 -8.35 -21.38 11.76
N LYS A 255 -7.31 -20.67 11.27
CA LYS A 255 -7.23 -19.22 11.24
C LYS A 255 -6.68 -18.75 9.90
N ALA A 256 -7.28 -17.72 9.33
CA ALA A 256 -6.80 -16.97 8.18
C ALA A 256 -6.99 -15.49 8.50
N ARG A 257 -5.92 -14.81 8.93
CA ARG A 257 -5.95 -13.40 9.39
C ARG A 257 -4.76 -12.64 8.86
N GLN A 258 -4.93 -11.33 8.74
CA GLN A 258 -3.88 -10.41 8.34
C GLN A 258 -4.00 -9.13 9.14
N TRP A 259 -2.91 -8.75 9.81
CA TRP A 259 -2.76 -7.45 10.42
C TRP A 259 -1.96 -6.55 9.50
N LEU A 260 -2.37 -5.27 9.41
CA LEU A 260 -1.73 -4.28 8.58
C LEU A 260 -1.77 -2.92 9.27
N ARG A 261 -0.63 -2.24 9.25
CA ARG A 261 -0.52 -0.80 9.53
C ARG A 261 0.11 -0.13 8.32
N PHE A 262 -0.50 0.95 7.85
CA PHE A 262 0.04 1.78 6.79
C PHE A 262 -0.08 3.26 7.12
N LYS A 263 0.97 4.00 6.83
CA LYS A 263 1.03 5.44 6.99
C LYS A 263 1.66 6.07 5.76
N LEU A 264 1.07 7.16 5.29
CA LEU A 264 1.64 8.04 4.27
C LEU A 264 1.48 9.48 4.72
N ASP A 265 2.60 10.19 4.90
CA ASP A 265 2.66 11.60 5.23
C ASP A 265 3.86 12.28 4.53
N GLN A 266 4.08 13.56 4.84
CA GLN A 266 5.17 14.34 4.27
C GLN A 266 6.57 13.92 4.72
N LYS A 267 6.70 13.09 5.74
CA LYS A 267 7.95 12.91 6.49
C LYS A 267 9.07 12.23 5.72
N GLY A 268 10.09 12.77 6.13
CA GLY A 268 10.96 13.06 7.27
C GLY A 268 10.79 14.50 7.83
N ALA A 269 11.18 14.75 9.04
CA ALA A 269 10.80 15.88 9.85
C ALA A 269 11.73 17.12 9.77
N SER A 270 11.22 18.31 9.60
CA SER A 270 11.38 19.51 10.44
C SER A 270 10.73 20.75 9.84
N VAL A 271 10.30 21.68 10.69
CA VAL A 271 9.55 22.90 10.35
C VAL A 271 10.50 24.09 10.17
N LYS A 272 10.35 24.86 9.08
CA LYS A 272 10.66 26.30 9.04
C LYS A 272 9.69 27.00 8.10
N SER A 273 9.08 28.07 8.60
CA SER A 273 8.17 28.94 7.86
C SER A 273 8.87 30.25 7.53
N GLU A 274 8.82 30.67 6.26
CA GLU A 274 9.14 32.03 5.84
C GLU A 274 8.24 32.41 4.65
N ALA A 275 7.53 33.51 4.74
CA ALA A 275 6.63 34.00 3.69
C ALA A 275 7.28 35.12 2.87
N ARG A 276 7.30 34.97 1.53
CA ARG A 276 7.65 36.05 0.59
C ARG A 276 6.69 36.03 -0.59
N ILE A 277 6.15 37.22 -0.92
CA ILE A 277 5.29 37.45 -2.09
C ILE A 277 6.11 38.05 -3.20
N ILE A 278 6.21 37.40 -4.36
CA ILE A 278 6.81 37.95 -5.58
C ILE A 278 5.81 37.78 -6.72
N ILE A 279 5.46 38.87 -7.42
CA ILE A 279 4.60 38.84 -8.61
C ILE A 279 5.49 38.85 -9.84
N VAL A 280 5.35 37.82 -10.71
CA VAL A 280 6.00 37.75 -12.01
C VAL A 280 4.94 37.50 -13.10
N ARG A 281 4.93 38.36 -14.14
CA ARG A 281 4.15 38.09 -15.36
C ARG A 281 4.87 37.08 -16.24
N GLY A 282 4.27 35.93 -16.46
CA GLY A 282 4.71 34.89 -17.39
C GLY A 282 3.59 34.52 -18.35
N ALA A 283 3.96 34.06 -19.57
CA ALA A 283 2.99 33.58 -20.55
C ALA A 283 2.14 32.44 -19.97
N LEU A 284 0.83 32.54 -20.09
CA LEU A 284 -0.16 31.60 -19.60
C LEU A 284 -0.04 30.25 -20.34
N ARG A 285 0.73 29.31 -19.77
CA ARG A 285 0.54 27.89 -20.06
C ARG A 285 -0.62 27.38 -19.20
N PRO A 286 -1.45 26.45 -19.67
CA PRO A 286 -2.45 25.83 -18.80
C PRO A 286 -1.72 25.14 -17.63
N VAL A 287 -1.94 25.65 -16.42
CA VAL A 287 -1.31 25.17 -15.21
C VAL A 287 -1.98 23.86 -14.80
N ARG A 288 -1.20 22.79 -14.60
CA ARG A 288 -1.71 21.50 -14.16
C ARG A 288 -1.73 21.44 -12.65
N ASN A 289 -2.82 20.88 -12.12
CA ASN A 289 -2.98 20.60 -10.71
C ASN A 289 -3.07 19.10 -10.51
N TYR A 290 -2.23 18.57 -9.62
CA TYR A 290 -2.22 17.16 -9.24
C TYR A 290 -2.79 17.03 -7.83
N ILE A 291 -4.11 17.19 -7.71
CA ILE A 291 -4.83 17.18 -6.44
C ILE A 291 -5.58 15.84 -6.32
N PHE A 292 -5.29 15.08 -5.26
CA PHE A 292 -5.97 13.82 -4.95
C PHE A 292 -7.17 14.08 -4.05
N ASP A 293 -8.17 14.77 -4.59
CA ASP A 293 -9.43 15.20 -3.95
C ASP A 293 -10.64 14.32 -4.32
N ARG A 294 -10.43 13.24 -5.05
CA ARG A 294 -11.43 12.26 -5.51
C ARG A 294 -10.85 10.87 -5.43
N PRO A 295 -11.66 9.78 -5.62
CA PRO A 295 -11.15 8.41 -5.62
C PRO A 295 -9.90 8.21 -6.46
N PHE A 296 -8.93 7.50 -5.89
CA PHE A 296 -7.64 7.24 -6.53
C PHE A 296 -7.00 5.92 -6.11
N LEU A 297 -6.11 5.44 -6.96
CA LEU A 297 -5.26 4.29 -6.72
C LEU A 297 -3.93 4.73 -6.13
N LEU A 298 -3.51 4.05 -5.08
CA LEU A 298 -2.17 4.13 -4.50
C LEU A 298 -1.56 2.74 -4.44
N TYR A 299 -0.30 2.58 -4.84
CA TYR A 299 0.40 1.33 -4.58
C TYR A 299 1.90 1.50 -4.43
N LEU A 300 2.50 0.58 -3.68
CA LEU A 300 3.94 0.44 -3.51
C LEU A 300 4.42 -0.82 -4.23
N LYS A 301 5.45 -0.66 -5.03
CA LYS A 301 6.11 -1.77 -5.74
C LYS A 301 7.63 -1.66 -5.66
N LYS A 302 8.32 -2.79 -5.76
CA LYS A 302 9.75 -2.82 -5.94
C LYS A 302 10.12 -2.28 -7.33
N GLN A 303 11.18 -1.51 -7.41
CA GLN A 303 11.69 -0.98 -8.67
C GLN A 303 11.92 -2.12 -9.68
N GLY A 304 11.43 -1.94 -10.91
CA GLY A 304 11.52 -2.95 -11.98
C GLY A 304 10.40 -4.00 -11.99
N HIS A 305 9.58 -4.09 -10.94
CA HIS A 305 8.44 -5.00 -10.88
C HIS A 305 7.13 -4.30 -11.29
N SER A 306 6.21 -5.05 -11.89
CA SER A 306 4.89 -4.54 -12.32
C SER A 306 3.78 -4.78 -11.32
N LEU A 307 3.95 -5.76 -10.41
CA LEU A 307 2.97 -6.05 -9.36
C LEU A 307 3.40 -5.44 -8.04
N PRO A 308 2.46 -4.83 -7.30
CA PRO A 308 2.74 -4.19 -6.02
C PRO A 308 2.74 -5.20 -4.87
N TYR A 309 3.48 -4.89 -3.82
CA TYR A 309 3.38 -5.58 -2.54
C TYR A 309 2.37 -4.94 -1.58
N LEU A 310 1.93 -3.70 -1.88
CA LEU A 310 0.85 -2.99 -1.20
C LEU A 310 0.05 -2.20 -2.23
N ALA A 311 -1.27 -2.30 -2.21
CA ALA A 311 -2.15 -1.52 -3.10
C ALA A 311 -3.44 -1.12 -2.38
N LEU A 312 -3.85 0.15 -2.58
CA LEU A 312 -5.06 0.73 -2.04
C LEU A 312 -5.87 1.37 -3.17
N TRP A 313 -7.15 1.06 -3.20
CA TRP A 313 -8.14 1.88 -3.86
C TRP A 313 -8.83 2.72 -2.78
N LEU A 314 -8.72 4.02 -2.86
CA LEU A 314 -9.20 4.99 -1.88
C LEU A 314 -10.43 5.67 -2.46
N GLU A 315 -11.61 5.12 -2.12
CA GLU A 315 -12.91 5.60 -2.59
C GLU A 315 -13.50 6.63 -1.64
N THR A 316 -13.25 6.47 -0.34
CA THR A 316 -13.80 7.29 0.74
C THR A 316 -12.69 7.82 1.65
N PRO A 317 -12.94 8.89 2.42
CA PRO A 317 -11.94 9.47 3.33
C PRO A 317 -11.74 8.68 4.63
N ALA A 318 -12.31 7.50 4.79
CA ALA A 318 -12.29 6.72 6.05
C ALA A 318 -10.88 6.41 6.57
N TRP A 319 -9.86 6.45 5.73
CA TRP A 319 -8.46 6.21 6.08
C TRP A 319 -7.59 7.46 6.00
N PHE A 320 -8.20 8.63 5.78
CA PHE A 320 -7.50 9.90 5.78
C PHE A 320 -7.53 10.54 7.17
N ARG A 321 -6.55 11.36 7.43
CA ARG A 321 -6.53 12.18 8.64
C ARG A 321 -7.48 13.37 8.43
N VAL A 322 -8.61 13.37 9.15
CA VAL A 322 -9.60 14.43 9.09
C VAL A 322 -9.12 15.63 9.91
N THR A 323 -9.28 16.85 9.38
CA THR A 323 -8.88 18.09 10.06
C THR A 323 -9.66 18.25 11.37
N GLY A 324 -8.94 18.52 12.48
CA GLY A 324 -9.56 18.74 13.79
C GLY A 324 -9.76 17.49 14.66
N GLN A 325 -9.47 16.29 14.18
CA GLN A 325 -9.37 15.11 15.03
C GLN A 325 -8.00 15.08 15.75
N GLN A 326 -8.00 15.32 17.04
CA GLN A 326 -6.83 15.09 17.87
C GLN A 326 -6.46 13.61 17.85
N ASP A 327 -5.16 13.31 17.75
CA ASP A 327 -4.63 11.96 17.94
C ASP A 327 -5.14 11.41 19.30
N ASN A 328 -6.11 10.52 19.27
CA ASN A 328 -6.46 9.75 20.46
C ASN A 328 -5.27 8.82 20.77
N LYS A 329 -4.35 9.32 21.57
CA LYS A 329 -3.14 8.61 22.06
C LYS A 329 -3.45 7.47 23.02
N ASN A 330 -4.70 7.05 23.13
CA ASN A 330 -5.13 5.99 24.04
C ASN A 330 -6.06 5.02 23.31
N GLN A 331 -5.49 4.07 22.59
CA GLN A 331 -6.05 2.72 22.53
C GLN A 331 -4.89 1.73 22.69
N PRO A 332 -5.08 0.72 23.59
CA PRO A 332 -4.04 -0.13 24.15
C PRO A 332 -3.39 -1.08 23.15
#